data_1f1f75eb261f400240ce0b83f3eb8e3d
#
_entry.id   1f1f75eb261f400240ce0b83f3eb8e3d
#
_cell.length_a   1.000
_cell.length_b   1.000
_cell.length_c   1.000
_cell.angle_alpha   90.00
_cell.angle_beta   90.00
_cell.angle_gamma   90.00
#
_symmetry.space_group_name_H-M   'P 1'
#
loop_
_entity.id
_entity.type
_entity.pdbx_description
1 polymer ?
#
loop_
_entity_poly.entity_id
_entity_poly.type
_entity_poly.pdbx_seq_one_letter_code
_entity_poly.pdbx_strand_id
1 'polypeptide(L)'
;MLVRVKSWSSPQIPVVAGKGNRPTVFCSSHRGPADTPRKLKQARLYVCGITPYDATHLGHAATYVAFDVLQRVWRDAGVDVTYVQNITDIDDPLLERAHATGVDWRELAESQVDLFRSDMEHLRVIPPDSYIGAVESIPQIVDAVTTLLDRGAAYTLDSGDVYYRVGTRIEPPFGSTSHLDRAEMLGLFAERGGDPQTPGKEDPLDPLLWRAEREGEPAWDGGRLGRGRPGWHIECAVIARDHVGFPLTVQGGGSDLVFTHHEMCAAHATALTGETFAKAYMHVGMVGYQGEKMSKSKGNLVLVSKLIEDGEDPMAIRAVLLSHHYRSDWMYTDGLLADARTRLAHWRRAATSTTDPAAAEELLQDIRGNLVDDLDTPAILDDLDEWAESVGEAGGTAEATTLVVDAVDALLGIRLR
;
A
#
# COMPACT_ATOMS: atom_id res chain seq x y z
N MET A 1 -5.74 -12.52 25.17
CA MET A 1 -5.78 -13.34 23.95
C MET A 1 -5.66 -12.36 22.80
N LEU A 2 -4.55 -12.35 22.07
CA LEU A 2 -4.36 -11.44 20.94
C LEU A 2 -5.40 -11.81 19.87
N VAL A 3 -6.24 -10.86 19.49
CA VAL A 3 -7.24 -11.05 18.42
C VAL A 3 -6.49 -10.97 17.10
N ARG A 4 -6.41 -12.10 16.40
CA ARG A 4 -5.85 -12.12 15.05
C ARG A 4 -6.69 -11.22 14.14
N VAL A 5 -6.04 -10.27 13.49
CA VAL A 5 -6.72 -9.36 12.56
C VAL A 5 -7.28 -10.16 11.38
N LYS A 6 -8.53 -9.92 11.02
CA LYS A 6 -9.16 -10.58 9.88
C LYS A 6 -9.09 -9.66 8.65
N SER A 7 -8.80 -10.25 7.52
CA SER A 7 -8.90 -9.58 6.21
C SER A 7 -10.38 -9.42 5.79
N TRP A 8 -10.63 -8.79 4.66
CA TRP A 8 -11.95 -8.62 4.03
C TRP A 8 -12.23 -9.70 3.00
N SER A 9 -13.46 -9.73 2.45
CA SER A 9 -13.86 -10.73 1.46
C SER A 9 -13.19 -10.48 0.11
N SER A 10 -12.69 -11.55 -0.53
CA SER A 10 -12.13 -11.45 -1.86
C SER A 10 -13.22 -11.21 -2.91
N PRO A 11 -13.06 -10.24 -3.83
CA PRO A 11 -13.98 -10.09 -4.94
C PRO A 11 -13.94 -11.32 -5.85
N GLN A 12 -15.08 -11.64 -6.47
CA GLN A 12 -15.10 -12.59 -7.58
C GLN A 12 -14.44 -11.93 -8.78
N ILE A 13 -13.44 -12.58 -9.36
CA ILE A 13 -12.67 -12.08 -10.50
C ILE A 13 -12.94 -13.00 -11.68
N PRO A 14 -13.47 -12.49 -12.81
CA PRO A 14 -13.64 -13.29 -14.02
C PRO A 14 -12.32 -13.83 -14.57
N VAL A 15 -12.40 -14.94 -15.29
CA VAL A 15 -11.25 -15.51 -15.99
C VAL A 15 -11.29 -15.02 -17.43
N VAL A 16 -10.30 -14.24 -17.83
CA VAL A 16 -10.18 -13.73 -19.21
C VAL A 16 -9.35 -14.70 -20.05
N ALA A 17 -9.76 -14.91 -21.29
CA ALA A 17 -9.07 -15.81 -22.22
C ALA A 17 -7.63 -15.33 -22.51
N GLY A 18 -6.73 -16.28 -22.74
CA GLY A 18 -5.31 -16.02 -22.97
C GLY A 18 -4.54 -15.70 -21.69
N LYS A 19 -3.40 -15.07 -21.86
CA LYS A 19 -2.54 -14.58 -20.74
C LYS A 19 -1.94 -13.25 -21.12
N GLY A 20 -1.91 -12.33 -20.15
CA GLY A 20 -1.14 -11.11 -20.25
C GLY A 20 0.36 -11.33 -20.04
N ASN A 21 1.11 -10.25 -20.16
CA ASN A 21 2.52 -10.20 -19.81
C ASN A 21 2.71 -9.62 -18.41
N ARG A 22 3.91 -9.81 -17.87
CA ARG A 22 4.27 -9.24 -16.57
C ARG A 22 4.52 -7.76 -16.71
N PRO A 23 4.08 -6.95 -15.73
CA PRO A 23 4.29 -5.53 -15.78
C PRO A 23 5.75 -5.17 -15.49
N THR A 24 6.20 -4.11 -16.13
CA THR A 24 7.34 -3.32 -15.70
C THR A 24 6.81 -2.20 -14.83
N VAL A 25 7.31 -2.07 -13.60
CA VAL A 25 6.91 -1.00 -12.68
C VAL A 25 8.10 -0.10 -12.37
N PHE A 26 7.85 1.17 -12.12
CA PHE A 26 8.91 2.08 -11.71
C PHE A 26 9.40 1.75 -10.30
N CYS A 27 10.71 1.59 -10.15
CA CYS A 27 11.36 1.34 -8.87
C CYS A 27 12.07 2.60 -8.37
N SER A 28 11.69 3.08 -7.19
CA SER A 28 12.25 4.29 -6.59
C SER A 28 13.73 4.13 -6.24
N SER A 29 14.15 2.94 -5.78
CA SER A 29 15.56 2.68 -5.43
C SER A 29 16.49 2.59 -6.63
N HIS A 30 15.99 2.30 -7.82
CA HIS A 30 16.78 2.30 -9.05
C HIS A 30 16.55 3.56 -9.90
N ARG A 31 15.54 4.37 -9.53
CA ARG A 31 15.06 5.54 -10.30
C ARG A 31 14.77 5.21 -11.77
N GLY A 32 14.18 4.05 -11.98
CA GLY A 32 13.90 3.51 -13.31
C GLY A 32 13.00 2.28 -13.29
N PRO A 33 12.71 1.72 -14.46
CA PRO A 33 11.86 0.53 -14.54
C PRO A 33 12.52 -0.67 -13.86
N ALA A 34 11.73 -1.38 -13.05
CA ALA A 34 12.13 -2.65 -12.49
C ALA A 34 11.56 -3.79 -13.33
N ASP A 35 12.45 -4.52 -13.96
CA ASP A 35 12.06 -5.72 -14.69
C ASP A 35 11.61 -6.82 -13.74
N THR A 36 10.37 -7.25 -13.89
CA THR A 36 9.94 -8.51 -13.29
C THR A 36 10.61 -9.66 -14.04
N PRO A 37 11.39 -10.56 -13.36
CA PRO A 37 12.10 -11.63 -14.06
C PRO A 37 11.16 -12.43 -14.97
N ARG A 38 11.53 -12.64 -16.25
CA ARG A 38 10.73 -13.36 -17.25
C ARG A 38 10.27 -14.77 -16.79
N LYS A 39 10.94 -15.36 -15.80
CA LYS A 39 10.63 -16.67 -15.22
C LYS A 39 9.99 -16.59 -13.82
N LEU A 40 9.53 -15.42 -13.40
CA LEU A 40 8.87 -15.28 -12.10
C LEU A 40 7.60 -16.15 -12.08
N LYS A 41 7.57 -17.15 -11.24
CA LYS A 41 6.39 -17.99 -11.02
C LYS A 41 5.60 -17.54 -9.80
N GLN A 42 6.28 -16.91 -8.84
CA GLN A 42 5.72 -16.44 -7.59
C GLN A 42 6.21 -15.02 -7.31
N ALA A 43 5.28 -14.09 -7.11
CA ALA A 43 5.55 -12.74 -6.64
C ALA A 43 5.31 -12.65 -5.13
N ARG A 44 6.23 -11.98 -4.43
CA ARG A 44 6.16 -11.69 -3.00
C ARG A 44 5.90 -10.20 -2.86
N LEU A 45 4.68 -9.82 -2.49
CA LEU A 45 4.24 -8.44 -2.33
C LEU A 45 4.05 -8.14 -0.85
N TYR A 46 4.71 -7.10 -0.37
CA TYR A 46 4.43 -6.51 0.93
C TYR A 46 4.04 -5.04 0.74
N VAL A 47 2.88 -4.66 1.21
CA VAL A 47 2.43 -3.25 1.19
C VAL A 47 2.24 -2.79 2.62
N CYS A 48 2.89 -1.67 2.97
CA CYS A 48 2.71 -1.07 4.28
C CYS A 48 1.26 -0.68 4.51
N GLY A 49 0.73 -1.09 5.65
CA GLY A 49 -0.65 -0.84 6.06
C GLY A 49 -0.86 0.52 6.69
N ILE A 50 -2.06 0.74 7.17
CA ILE A 50 -2.45 1.99 7.84
C ILE A 50 -2.13 1.97 9.32
N THR A 51 -1.96 3.16 9.92
CA THR A 51 -2.17 3.37 11.35
C THR A 51 -3.66 3.68 11.55
N PRO A 52 -4.43 2.82 12.25
CA PRO A 52 -5.89 2.87 12.26
C PRO A 52 -6.40 3.90 13.27
N TYR A 53 -6.36 5.17 12.91
CA TYR A 53 -6.84 6.24 13.78
C TYR A 53 -7.76 7.24 13.06
N ASP A 54 -7.83 7.21 11.71
CA ASP A 54 -8.84 7.85 10.85
C ASP A 54 -9.04 6.98 9.62
N ALA A 55 -10.30 6.79 9.26
CA ALA A 55 -10.76 5.97 8.15
C ALA A 55 -9.98 6.20 6.84
N THR A 56 -10.21 5.33 5.89
CA THR A 56 -9.60 5.37 4.57
C THR A 56 -9.92 6.67 3.84
N HIS A 57 -8.97 7.57 3.73
CA HIS A 57 -9.08 8.69 2.80
C HIS A 57 -8.62 8.27 1.38
N LEU A 58 -8.94 9.09 0.36
CA LEU A 58 -8.63 8.77 -1.04
C LEU A 58 -7.14 8.50 -1.30
N GLY A 59 -6.22 9.09 -0.53
CA GLY A 59 -4.79 8.77 -0.65
C GLY A 59 -4.48 7.31 -0.26
N HIS A 60 -5.06 6.80 0.82
CA HIS A 60 -4.95 5.38 1.17
C HIS A 60 -5.60 4.51 0.09
N ALA A 61 -6.81 4.87 -0.36
CA ALA A 61 -7.50 4.11 -1.41
C ALA A 61 -6.70 4.05 -2.70
N ALA A 62 -6.07 5.15 -3.13
CA ALA A 62 -5.20 5.19 -4.30
C ALA A 62 -4.03 4.20 -4.17
N THR A 63 -3.40 4.15 -3.00
CA THR A 63 -2.32 3.21 -2.71
C THR A 63 -2.79 1.77 -2.89
N TYR A 64 -3.86 1.35 -2.21
CA TYR A 64 -4.28 -0.05 -2.25
C TYR A 64 -4.91 -0.46 -3.58
N VAL A 65 -5.57 0.44 -4.29
CA VAL A 65 -6.09 0.19 -5.65
C VAL A 65 -4.95 0.00 -6.65
N ALA A 66 -3.86 0.77 -6.55
CA ALA A 66 -2.68 0.57 -7.41
C ALA A 66 -2.03 -0.81 -7.21
N PHE A 67 -1.88 -1.26 -5.96
CA PHE A 67 -1.36 -2.61 -5.68
C PHE A 67 -2.37 -3.72 -5.98
N ASP A 68 -3.66 -3.46 -5.95
CA ASP A 68 -4.69 -4.36 -6.44
C ASP A 68 -4.56 -4.57 -7.96
N VAL A 69 -4.37 -3.49 -8.73
CA VAL A 69 -4.12 -3.58 -10.18
C VAL A 69 -2.84 -4.38 -10.45
N LEU A 70 -1.74 -4.11 -9.74
CA LEU A 70 -0.50 -4.88 -9.87
C LEU A 70 -0.72 -6.38 -9.65
N GLN A 71 -1.50 -6.75 -8.63
CA GLN A 71 -1.83 -8.15 -8.36
C GLN A 71 -2.65 -8.78 -9.49
N ARG A 72 -3.64 -8.04 -10.03
CA ARG A 72 -4.48 -8.50 -11.14
C ARG A 72 -3.66 -8.77 -12.38
N VAL A 73 -2.73 -7.88 -12.73
CA VAL A 73 -1.81 -8.05 -13.87
C VAL A 73 -0.89 -9.26 -13.67
N TRP A 74 -0.32 -9.46 -12.48
CA TRP A 74 0.49 -10.64 -12.21
C TRP A 74 -0.32 -11.94 -12.33
N ARG A 75 -1.55 -11.97 -11.82
CA ARG A 75 -2.46 -13.14 -11.90
C ARG A 75 -2.86 -13.43 -13.34
N ASP A 76 -3.17 -12.41 -14.17
CA ASP A 76 -3.45 -12.56 -15.60
C ASP A 76 -2.22 -13.09 -16.37
N ALA A 77 -1.02 -12.70 -15.97
CA ALA A 77 0.24 -13.23 -16.47
C ALA A 77 0.57 -14.66 -15.95
N GLY A 78 -0.29 -15.24 -15.12
CA GLY A 78 -0.11 -16.58 -14.54
C GLY A 78 0.98 -16.63 -13.46
N VAL A 79 1.20 -15.53 -12.76
CA VAL A 79 2.11 -15.46 -11.59
C VAL A 79 1.31 -15.70 -10.32
N ASP A 80 1.81 -16.58 -9.47
CA ASP A 80 1.30 -16.78 -8.11
C ASP A 80 1.70 -15.58 -7.23
N VAL A 81 0.76 -14.99 -6.51
CA VAL A 81 1.03 -13.80 -5.68
C VAL A 81 0.82 -14.15 -4.22
N THR A 82 1.86 -13.97 -3.42
CA THR A 82 1.76 -13.94 -1.96
C THR A 82 1.74 -12.47 -1.54
N TYR A 83 0.61 -12.01 -1.04
CA TYR A 83 0.40 -10.63 -0.59
C TYR A 83 0.23 -10.57 0.92
N VAL A 84 1.05 -9.74 1.55
CA VAL A 84 0.97 -9.46 2.99
C VAL A 84 0.87 -7.96 3.22
N GLN A 85 0.01 -7.59 4.16
CA GLN A 85 -0.18 -6.22 4.62
C GLN A 85 -0.23 -6.21 6.14
N ASN A 86 0.40 -5.21 6.75
CA ASN A 86 0.29 -5.01 8.19
C ASN A 86 -0.82 -4.02 8.57
N ILE A 87 -1.07 -3.93 9.86
CA ILE A 87 -1.72 -2.81 10.53
C ILE A 87 -0.79 -2.33 11.63
N THR A 88 -0.52 -1.04 11.66
CA THR A 88 0.20 -0.40 12.77
C THR A 88 -0.82 -0.04 13.86
N ASP A 89 -1.31 -1.08 14.56
CA ASP A 89 -2.35 -0.98 15.60
C ASP A 89 -1.81 -0.55 16.96
N ILE A 90 -0.57 -0.09 17.00
CA ILE A 90 0.07 0.61 18.12
C ILE A 90 1.10 1.62 17.60
N ASP A 91 0.83 2.90 17.76
CA ASP A 91 1.72 3.98 17.37
C ASP A 91 1.33 5.28 18.10
N ASP A 92 2.25 6.26 18.17
CA ASP A 92 2.00 7.55 18.83
C ASP A 92 0.76 8.26 18.31
N PRO A 93 0.52 8.41 16.98
CA PRO A 93 -0.68 9.06 16.45
C PRO A 93 -1.99 8.39 16.86
N LEU A 94 -2.03 7.07 17.00
CA LEU A 94 -3.20 6.34 17.47
C LEU A 94 -3.48 6.67 18.95
N LEU A 95 -2.44 6.64 19.78
CA LEU A 95 -2.56 6.93 21.22
C LEU A 95 -2.96 8.39 21.46
N GLU A 96 -2.37 9.34 20.75
CA GLU A 96 -2.74 10.76 20.80
C GLU A 96 -4.21 10.96 20.42
N ARG A 97 -4.67 10.30 19.38
CA ARG A 97 -6.06 10.37 18.93
C ARG A 97 -7.02 9.79 19.95
N ALA A 98 -6.70 8.62 20.50
CA ALA A 98 -7.47 7.97 21.54
C ALA A 98 -7.60 8.87 22.78
N HIS A 99 -6.49 9.47 23.21
CA HIS A 99 -6.48 10.45 24.31
C HIS A 99 -7.34 11.67 24.01
N ALA A 100 -7.19 12.28 22.83
CA ALA A 100 -7.93 13.47 22.42
C ALA A 100 -9.44 13.24 22.33
N THR A 101 -9.88 12.02 22.00
CA THR A 101 -11.29 11.65 21.87
C THR A 101 -11.88 11.00 23.12
N GLY A 102 -11.05 10.62 24.09
CA GLY A 102 -11.47 9.91 25.29
C GLY A 102 -11.95 8.47 25.04
N VAL A 103 -11.56 7.89 23.91
CA VAL A 103 -11.89 6.50 23.53
C VAL A 103 -10.69 5.59 23.83
N ASP A 104 -10.94 4.35 24.25
CA ASP A 104 -9.84 3.36 24.39
C ASP A 104 -9.17 3.16 23.04
N TRP A 105 -7.84 3.14 23.03
CA TRP A 105 -7.08 3.05 21.78
C TRP A 105 -7.32 1.74 21.01
N ARG A 106 -7.67 0.65 21.70
CA ARG A 106 -8.00 -0.63 21.06
C ARG A 106 -9.36 -0.57 20.37
N GLU A 107 -10.34 0.03 21.03
CA GLU A 107 -11.68 0.25 20.45
C GLU A 107 -11.59 1.19 19.25
N LEU A 108 -10.77 2.23 19.35
CA LEU A 108 -10.52 3.12 18.22
C LEU A 108 -9.86 2.36 17.07
N ALA A 109 -8.78 1.64 17.32
CA ALA A 109 -8.07 0.86 16.31
C ALA A 109 -9.01 -0.16 15.62
N GLU A 110 -9.77 -0.94 16.40
CA GLU A 110 -10.69 -1.95 15.88
C GLU A 110 -11.76 -1.32 14.99
N SER A 111 -12.38 -0.23 15.42
CA SER A 111 -13.40 0.49 14.64
C SER A 111 -12.87 1.02 13.30
N GLN A 112 -11.63 1.53 13.29
CA GLN A 112 -11.00 2.07 12.08
C GLN A 112 -10.50 0.97 11.14
N VAL A 113 -10.07 -0.16 11.68
CA VAL A 113 -9.73 -1.36 10.90
C VAL A 113 -10.98 -1.93 10.22
N ASP A 114 -12.10 -2.00 10.92
CA ASP A 114 -13.36 -2.49 10.34
C ASP A 114 -13.86 -1.57 9.23
N LEU A 115 -13.73 -0.25 9.42
CA LEU A 115 -14.08 0.73 8.39
C LEU A 115 -13.17 0.60 7.17
N PHE A 116 -11.85 0.49 7.37
CA PHE A 116 -10.90 0.24 6.28
C PHE A 116 -11.22 -1.03 5.50
N ARG A 117 -11.54 -2.12 6.19
CA ARG A 117 -11.91 -3.40 5.55
C ARG A 117 -13.16 -3.24 4.69
N SER A 118 -14.18 -2.56 5.21
CA SER A 118 -15.41 -2.24 4.47
C SER A 118 -15.13 -1.41 3.21
N ASP A 119 -14.28 -0.39 3.32
CA ASP A 119 -13.89 0.47 2.19
C ASP A 119 -13.15 -0.33 1.11
N MET A 120 -12.20 -1.21 1.50
CA MET A 120 -11.47 -2.06 0.56
C MET A 120 -12.39 -3.08 -0.13
N GLU A 121 -13.37 -3.61 0.58
CA GLU A 121 -14.38 -4.52 0.02
C GLU A 121 -15.27 -3.80 -1.01
N HIS A 122 -15.77 -2.60 -0.69
CA HIS A 122 -16.55 -1.79 -1.62
C HIS A 122 -15.74 -1.39 -2.88
N LEU A 123 -14.47 -1.06 -2.72
CA LEU A 123 -13.57 -0.78 -3.84
C LEU A 123 -13.09 -2.03 -4.58
N ARG A 124 -13.51 -3.24 -4.18
CA ARG A 124 -13.15 -4.53 -4.80
C ARG A 124 -11.64 -4.80 -4.83
N VAL A 125 -10.94 -4.34 -3.80
CA VAL A 125 -9.51 -4.61 -3.61
C VAL A 125 -9.32 -6.06 -3.18
N ILE A 126 -8.39 -6.78 -3.81
CA ILE A 126 -8.02 -8.15 -3.43
C ILE A 126 -7.39 -8.13 -2.04
N PRO A 127 -7.91 -8.91 -1.07
CA PRO A 127 -7.38 -8.94 0.28
C PRO A 127 -5.98 -9.55 0.34
N PRO A 128 -5.17 -9.19 1.36
CA PRO A 128 -3.92 -9.86 1.63
C PRO A 128 -4.16 -11.31 2.09
N ASP A 129 -3.23 -12.20 1.74
CA ASP A 129 -3.20 -13.59 2.23
C ASP A 129 -2.92 -13.62 3.74
N SER A 130 -2.16 -12.64 4.22
CA SER A 130 -1.91 -12.41 5.66
C SER A 130 -2.07 -10.93 5.98
N TYR A 131 -2.96 -10.63 6.92
CA TYR A 131 -3.24 -9.29 7.43
C TYR A 131 -2.90 -9.26 8.91
N ILE A 132 -1.80 -8.57 9.27
CA ILE A 132 -1.09 -8.78 10.54
C ILE A 132 -1.00 -7.46 11.33
N GLY A 133 -1.45 -7.47 12.58
CA GLY A 133 -1.28 -6.36 13.51
C GLY A 133 0.15 -6.28 14.07
N ALA A 134 0.63 -5.07 14.31
CA ALA A 134 1.91 -4.85 14.99
C ALA A 134 1.88 -5.46 16.40
N VAL A 135 0.76 -5.32 17.11
CA VAL A 135 0.58 -5.85 18.47
C VAL A 135 0.71 -7.37 18.53
N GLU A 136 0.15 -8.11 17.56
CA GLU A 136 0.28 -9.57 17.54
C GLU A 136 1.71 -10.03 17.19
N SER A 137 2.53 -9.16 16.59
CA SER A 137 3.92 -9.43 16.18
C SER A 137 4.96 -9.04 17.24
N ILE A 138 4.55 -8.46 18.38
CA ILE A 138 5.49 -7.98 19.42
C ILE A 138 6.47 -9.05 19.89
N PRO A 139 6.10 -10.32 20.14
CA PRO A 139 7.09 -11.33 20.53
C PRO A 139 8.20 -11.51 19.50
N GLN A 140 7.86 -11.55 18.19
CA GLN A 140 8.83 -11.69 17.11
C GLN A 140 9.69 -10.42 16.93
N ILE A 141 9.11 -9.24 17.23
CA ILE A 141 9.85 -7.97 17.22
C ILE A 141 10.87 -7.93 18.37
N VAL A 142 10.49 -8.38 19.55
CA VAL A 142 11.41 -8.49 20.71
C VAL A 142 12.61 -9.39 20.37
N ASP A 143 12.37 -10.53 19.75
CA ASP A 143 13.43 -11.45 19.30
C ASP A 143 14.35 -10.78 18.24
N ALA A 144 13.76 -10.03 17.31
CA ALA A 144 14.48 -9.31 16.28
C ALA A 144 15.36 -8.19 16.86
N VAL A 145 14.81 -7.35 17.75
CA VAL A 145 15.58 -6.28 18.42
C VAL A 145 16.71 -6.85 19.26
N THR A 146 16.43 -7.95 19.98
CA THR A 146 17.44 -8.68 20.74
C THR A 146 18.57 -9.17 19.84
N THR A 147 18.24 -9.71 18.68
CA THR A 147 19.22 -10.15 17.67
C THR A 147 20.08 -9.00 17.14
N LEU A 148 19.47 -7.84 16.88
CA LEU A 148 20.21 -6.63 16.45
C LEU A 148 21.18 -6.15 17.52
N LEU A 149 20.79 -6.17 18.81
CA LEU A 149 21.67 -5.87 19.93
C LEU A 149 22.87 -6.84 20.00
N ASP A 150 22.61 -8.15 19.91
CA ASP A 150 23.65 -9.19 19.96
C ASP A 150 24.64 -9.09 18.80
N ARG A 151 24.20 -8.58 17.64
CA ARG A 151 25.06 -8.31 16.46
C ARG A 151 25.78 -6.96 16.53
N GLY A 152 25.52 -6.15 17.52
CA GLY A 152 26.07 -4.79 17.62
C GLY A 152 25.46 -3.81 16.63
N ALA A 153 24.36 -4.17 15.96
CA ALA A 153 23.62 -3.29 15.05
C ALA A 153 22.61 -2.37 15.77
N ALA A 154 22.46 -2.55 17.08
CA ALA A 154 21.62 -1.73 17.93
C ALA A 154 22.32 -1.42 19.25
N TYR A 155 21.81 -0.48 20.01
CA TYR A 155 22.29 -0.09 21.33
C TYR A 155 21.16 0.42 22.21
N THR A 156 21.37 0.42 23.52
CA THR A 156 20.41 0.88 24.52
C THR A 156 20.86 2.17 25.13
N LEU A 157 19.97 3.16 25.26
CA LEU A 157 20.20 4.40 25.99
C LEU A 157 20.01 4.21 27.51
N ASP A 158 20.47 5.14 28.30
CA ASP A 158 20.24 5.17 29.77
C ASP A 158 18.74 5.22 30.12
N SER A 159 17.87 5.72 29.20
CA SER A 159 16.43 5.69 29.33
C SER A 159 15.79 4.30 29.21
N GLY A 160 16.56 3.31 28.72
CA GLY A 160 16.10 1.98 28.38
C GLY A 160 15.59 1.86 26.92
N ASP A 161 15.51 2.95 26.16
CA ASP A 161 15.13 2.91 24.76
C ASP A 161 16.23 2.27 23.92
N VAL A 162 15.84 1.48 22.92
CA VAL A 162 16.78 0.79 22.02
C VAL A 162 16.72 1.41 20.63
N TYR A 163 17.87 1.76 20.08
CA TYR A 163 18.02 2.37 18.77
C TYR A 163 18.85 1.50 17.82
N TYR A 164 18.49 1.53 16.53
CA TYR A 164 19.28 0.93 15.47
C TYR A 164 20.41 1.86 15.07
N ARG A 165 21.61 1.31 14.79
CA ARG A 165 22.74 2.06 14.24
C ARG A 165 22.65 2.16 12.73
N VAL A 166 22.30 3.32 12.17
CA VAL A 166 22.30 3.53 10.70
C VAL A 166 23.69 3.37 10.08
N GLY A 167 24.75 3.50 10.87
CA GLY A 167 26.12 3.19 10.46
C GLY A 167 26.46 1.69 10.38
N THR A 168 25.51 0.79 10.66
CA THR A 168 25.71 -0.65 10.51
C THR A 168 26.03 -0.99 9.05
N ARG A 169 27.11 -1.77 8.86
CA ARG A 169 27.50 -2.20 7.51
C ARG A 169 26.55 -3.28 6.99
N ILE A 170 25.76 -2.91 6.01
CA ILE A 170 24.81 -3.76 5.31
C ILE A 170 24.98 -3.64 3.79
N GLU A 171 24.42 -4.56 3.02
CA GLU A 171 24.41 -4.54 1.56
C GLU A 171 22.99 -4.88 1.05
N PRO A 172 22.29 -3.96 0.37
CA PRO A 172 22.71 -2.57 -0.01
C PRO A 172 22.90 -1.65 1.21
N PRO A 173 23.74 -0.60 1.11
CA PRO A 173 24.00 0.30 2.22
C PRO A 173 22.79 1.21 2.52
N PHE A 174 22.71 1.68 3.78
CA PHE A 174 21.70 2.69 4.18
C PHE A 174 21.79 3.93 3.26
N GLY A 175 20.64 4.44 2.84
CA GLY A 175 20.50 5.52 1.88
C GLY A 175 20.27 5.08 0.43
N SER A 176 20.39 3.78 0.12
CA SER A 176 20.22 3.26 -1.23
C SER A 176 18.78 3.13 -1.71
N THR A 177 17.80 3.23 -0.83
CA THR A 177 16.38 3.21 -1.21
C THR A 177 15.87 4.60 -1.57
N SER A 178 16.22 5.60 -0.77
CA SER A 178 15.72 6.97 -0.92
C SER A 178 16.63 7.86 -1.79
N HIS A 179 17.94 7.61 -1.80
CA HIS A 179 18.95 8.43 -2.47
C HIS A 179 18.95 9.90 -2.02
N LEU A 180 18.53 10.16 -0.80
CA LEU A 180 18.56 11.49 -0.20
C LEU A 180 19.95 11.78 0.36
N ASP A 181 20.33 13.05 0.38
CA ASP A 181 21.49 13.46 1.13
C ASP A 181 21.21 13.51 2.64
N ARG A 182 22.27 13.60 3.45
CA ARG A 182 22.13 13.55 4.90
C ARG A 182 21.31 14.70 5.48
N ALA A 183 21.36 15.89 4.89
CA ALA A 183 20.61 17.05 5.37
C ALA A 183 19.12 16.89 5.08
N GLU A 184 18.78 16.41 3.89
CA GLU A 184 17.42 16.04 3.52
C GLU A 184 16.87 14.94 4.45
N MET A 185 17.66 13.88 4.69
CA MET A 185 17.29 12.81 5.63
C MET A 185 16.97 13.35 7.02
N LEU A 186 17.82 14.22 7.58
CA LEU A 186 17.61 14.78 8.92
C LEU A 186 16.34 15.64 9.01
N GLY A 187 16.07 16.45 7.98
CA GLY A 187 14.85 17.25 7.90
C GLY A 187 13.59 16.38 7.89
N LEU A 188 13.55 15.40 6.98
CA LEU A 188 12.41 14.50 6.84
C LEU A 188 12.25 13.56 8.04
N PHE A 189 13.37 13.12 8.67
CA PHE A 189 13.30 12.28 9.85
C PHE A 189 12.61 12.99 11.01
N ALA A 190 12.96 14.26 11.26
CA ALA A 190 12.32 15.08 12.29
C ALA A 190 10.83 15.35 11.99
N GLU A 191 10.50 15.60 10.71
CA GLU A 191 9.12 15.88 10.27
C GLU A 191 8.21 14.65 10.40
N ARG A 192 8.78 13.44 10.20
CA ARG A 192 8.02 12.18 10.10
C ARG A 192 8.09 11.32 11.36
N GLY A 193 8.13 11.94 12.52
CA GLY A 193 8.06 11.27 13.82
C GLY A 193 9.39 10.73 14.35
N GLY A 194 10.51 11.03 13.70
CA GLY A 194 11.83 10.74 14.22
C GLY A 194 12.25 11.75 15.30
N ASP A 195 13.25 11.37 16.07
CA ASP A 195 13.71 12.08 17.26
C ASP A 195 15.22 12.41 17.22
N PRO A 196 15.69 13.18 16.22
CA PRO A 196 17.12 13.40 15.99
C PRO A 196 17.86 14.07 17.13
N GLN A 197 17.13 14.70 18.07
CA GLN A 197 17.71 15.44 19.19
C GLN A 197 17.70 14.64 20.51
N THR A 198 17.27 13.39 20.51
CA THR A 198 17.25 12.55 21.71
C THR A 198 18.67 12.40 22.28
N PRO A 199 18.90 12.78 23.55
CA PRO A 199 20.25 12.71 24.16
C PRO A 199 20.74 11.26 24.21
N GLY A 200 22.02 11.08 23.91
CA GLY A 200 22.68 9.77 23.99
C GLY A 200 22.62 8.96 22.67
N LYS A 201 21.92 9.39 21.66
CA LYS A 201 21.97 8.77 20.33
C LYS A 201 23.38 8.86 19.74
N GLU A 202 23.86 7.77 19.13
CA GLU A 202 25.15 7.74 18.44
C GLU A 202 25.10 8.49 17.11
N ASP A 203 23.98 8.38 16.39
CA ASP A 203 23.68 9.16 15.19
C ASP A 203 22.25 9.75 15.28
N PRO A 204 22.04 11.04 14.94
CA PRO A 204 20.69 11.64 14.92
C PRO A 204 19.67 10.88 14.07
N LEU A 205 20.11 10.16 13.01
CA LEU A 205 19.24 9.35 12.15
C LEU A 205 18.92 7.96 12.68
N ASP A 206 19.53 7.52 13.80
CA ASP A 206 19.26 6.20 14.36
C ASP A 206 17.77 6.08 14.72
N PRO A 207 17.02 5.15 14.14
CA PRO A 207 15.60 5.00 14.44
C PRO A 207 15.37 4.16 15.70
N LEU A 208 14.29 4.46 16.39
CA LEU A 208 13.82 3.71 17.55
C LEU A 208 13.43 2.28 17.14
N LEU A 209 13.91 1.30 17.89
CA LEU A 209 13.53 -0.12 17.76
C LEU A 209 12.59 -0.58 18.86
N TRP A 210 12.84 -0.12 20.09
CA TRP A 210 12.06 -0.45 21.26
C TRP A 210 12.00 0.76 22.20
N ARG A 211 10.78 1.20 22.51
CA ARG A 211 10.54 2.29 23.47
C ARG A 211 10.29 1.69 24.83
N ALA A 212 11.11 2.03 25.80
CA ALA A 212 10.90 1.63 27.19
C ALA A 212 9.56 2.18 27.70
N GLU A 213 8.93 1.46 28.64
CA GLU A 213 7.64 1.79 29.22
C GLU A 213 7.55 3.25 29.68
N ARG A 214 6.45 3.89 29.35
CA ARG A 214 6.08 5.26 29.78
C ARG A 214 4.78 5.21 30.56
N GLU A 215 4.67 6.06 31.58
CA GLU A 215 3.44 6.18 32.36
C GLU A 215 2.25 6.59 31.44
N GLY A 216 1.16 5.85 31.55
CA GLY A 216 -0.04 6.09 30.74
C GLY A 216 -0.01 5.53 29.32
N GLU A 217 1.12 4.96 28.86
CA GLU A 217 1.22 4.28 27.57
C GLU A 217 1.11 2.74 27.71
N PRO A 218 0.56 2.05 26.71
CA PRO A 218 0.58 0.59 26.70
C PRO A 218 2.00 0.06 26.56
N ALA A 219 2.30 -1.00 27.32
CA ALA A 219 3.61 -1.62 27.29
C ALA A 219 3.49 -3.15 27.42
N TRP A 220 4.37 -3.86 26.73
CA TRP A 220 4.45 -5.32 26.69
C TRP A 220 5.76 -5.80 27.33
N ASP A 221 5.78 -7.07 27.65
CA ASP A 221 7.01 -7.72 28.13
C ASP A 221 8.02 -7.84 26.98
N GLY A 222 9.11 -7.12 27.07
CA GLY A 222 10.23 -7.17 26.14
C GLY A 222 11.36 -8.11 26.57
N GLY A 223 11.16 -8.94 27.61
CA GLY A 223 12.21 -9.79 28.15
C GLY A 223 13.44 -8.98 28.59
N ARG A 224 14.59 -9.23 27.97
CA ARG A 224 15.84 -8.46 28.27
C ARG A 224 15.82 -6.99 27.82
N LEU A 225 14.87 -6.61 26.95
CA LEU A 225 14.69 -5.20 26.55
C LEU A 225 13.94 -4.40 27.65
N GLY A 226 13.39 -5.07 28.66
CA GLY A 226 12.48 -4.46 29.62
C GLY A 226 11.06 -4.27 29.04
N ARG A 227 10.13 -3.79 29.87
CA ARG A 227 8.79 -3.48 29.41
C ARG A 227 8.80 -2.28 28.47
N GLY A 228 7.95 -2.34 27.42
CA GLY A 228 7.93 -1.29 26.40
C GLY A 228 7.06 -1.62 25.20
N ARG A 229 7.30 -0.93 24.11
CA ARG A 229 6.63 -1.14 22.82
C ARG A 229 7.58 -0.98 21.63
N PRO A 230 7.26 -1.58 20.46
CA PRO A 230 8.11 -1.46 19.28
C PRO A 230 8.18 -0.03 18.73
N GLY A 231 9.27 0.27 18.03
CA GLY A 231 9.33 1.38 17.09
C GLY A 231 8.69 1.02 15.76
N TRP A 232 8.18 2.01 15.05
CA TRP A 232 7.35 1.83 13.84
C TRP A 232 8.03 1.03 12.71
N HIS A 233 9.31 1.27 12.44
CA HIS A 233 9.97 0.69 11.25
C HIS A 233 10.32 -0.79 11.41
N ILE A 234 10.62 -1.25 12.61
CA ILE A 234 10.97 -2.65 12.85
C ILE A 234 9.76 -3.58 12.73
N GLU A 235 8.54 -3.09 12.98
CA GLU A 235 7.30 -3.84 12.84
C GLU A 235 7.17 -4.40 11.42
N CYS A 236 7.21 -3.52 10.40
CA CYS A 236 7.08 -3.93 9.01
C CYS A 236 8.22 -4.85 8.54
N ALA A 237 9.44 -4.61 8.99
CA ALA A 237 10.58 -5.46 8.66
C ALA A 237 10.39 -6.90 9.17
N VAL A 238 9.90 -7.05 10.40
CA VAL A 238 9.66 -8.35 11.04
C VAL A 238 8.45 -9.05 10.43
N ILE A 239 7.33 -8.34 10.25
CA ILE A 239 6.12 -8.90 9.64
C ILE A 239 6.40 -9.39 8.22
N ALA A 240 7.12 -8.59 7.40
CA ALA A 240 7.52 -9.01 6.06
C ALA A 240 8.41 -10.25 6.07
N ARG A 241 9.41 -10.30 6.98
CA ARG A 241 10.29 -11.48 7.15
C ARG A 241 9.50 -12.75 7.45
N ASP A 242 8.58 -12.68 8.38
CA ASP A 242 7.93 -13.87 8.96
C ASP A 242 6.76 -14.37 8.10
N HIS A 243 6.11 -13.50 7.32
CA HIS A 243 4.91 -13.84 6.56
C HIS A 243 5.10 -13.90 5.04
N VAL A 244 6.15 -13.24 4.50
CA VAL A 244 6.47 -13.26 3.06
C VAL A 244 7.83 -13.92 2.79
N GLY A 245 8.82 -13.58 3.60
CA GLY A 245 10.23 -13.91 3.40
C GLY A 245 10.92 -13.03 2.36
N PHE A 246 12.26 -13.05 2.35
CA PHE A 246 13.09 -12.19 1.51
C PHE A 246 13.73 -12.94 0.35
N PRO A 247 14.15 -12.23 -0.71
CA PRO A 247 13.78 -10.85 -1.00
C PRO A 247 12.32 -10.75 -1.45
N LEU A 248 11.64 -9.66 -1.08
CA LEU A 248 10.35 -9.30 -1.65
C LEU A 248 10.49 -9.07 -3.16
N THR A 249 9.46 -9.38 -3.95
CA THR A 249 9.41 -8.94 -5.35
C THR A 249 9.19 -7.44 -5.41
N VAL A 250 8.21 -6.96 -4.63
CA VAL A 250 7.91 -5.53 -4.49
C VAL A 250 7.60 -5.21 -3.03
N GLN A 251 8.26 -4.16 -2.53
CA GLN A 251 7.85 -3.39 -1.35
C GLN A 251 7.02 -2.21 -1.82
N GLY A 252 5.80 -2.07 -1.28
CA GLY A 252 4.85 -1.05 -1.70
C GLY A 252 4.38 -0.12 -0.60
N GLY A 253 3.97 1.10 -0.99
CA GLY A 253 3.37 2.10 -0.10
C GLY A 253 3.19 3.46 -0.77
N GLY A 254 2.75 4.46 -0.02
CA GLY A 254 2.71 5.85 -0.47
C GLY A 254 4.11 6.45 -0.69
N SER A 255 4.22 7.47 -1.50
CA SER A 255 5.51 8.12 -1.82
C SER A 255 6.15 8.79 -0.60
N ASP A 256 5.37 9.13 0.41
CA ASP A 256 5.85 9.64 1.69
C ASP A 256 6.58 8.59 2.54
N LEU A 257 6.41 7.29 2.25
CA LEU A 257 7.09 6.20 2.94
C LEU A 257 8.48 5.88 2.40
N VAL A 258 8.89 6.42 1.23
CA VAL A 258 10.24 6.19 0.65
C VAL A 258 11.31 6.40 1.71
N PHE A 259 11.32 7.56 2.35
CA PHE A 259 12.07 7.91 3.53
C PHE A 259 11.11 8.58 4.54
N THR A 260 11.07 8.17 5.78
CA THR A 260 12.01 7.33 6.57
C THR A 260 11.71 5.82 6.48
N HIS A 261 10.47 5.44 6.27
CA HIS A 261 9.93 4.12 6.61
C HIS A 261 10.56 2.99 5.79
N HIS A 262 10.52 3.05 4.44
CA HIS A 262 11.04 1.97 3.59
C HIS A 262 12.56 1.84 3.66
N GLU A 263 13.27 2.98 3.77
CA GLU A 263 14.72 2.97 4.00
C GLU A 263 15.09 2.26 5.30
N MET A 264 14.39 2.61 6.40
CA MET A 264 14.64 2.01 7.73
C MET A 264 14.23 0.53 7.77
N CYS A 265 13.08 0.16 7.18
CA CYS A 265 12.65 -1.25 7.09
C CYS A 265 13.69 -2.10 6.34
N ALA A 266 14.21 -1.59 5.21
CA ALA A 266 15.24 -2.27 4.44
C ALA A 266 16.53 -2.45 5.25
N ALA A 267 16.95 -1.41 5.97
CA ALA A 267 18.15 -1.46 6.82
C ALA A 267 17.99 -2.48 7.95
N HIS A 268 16.87 -2.45 8.68
CA HIS A 268 16.59 -3.41 9.76
C HIS A 268 16.55 -4.85 9.26
N ALA A 269 15.81 -5.10 8.18
CA ALA A 269 15.66 -6.43 7.61
C ALA A 269 16.99 -6.99 7.11
N THR A 270 17.80 -6.18 6.42
CA THR A 270 19.11 -6.58 5.92
C THR A 270 20.09 -6.85 7.07
N ALA A 271 20.10 -6.01 8.12
CA ALA A 271 20.93 -6.25 9.31
C ALA A 271 20.50 -7.53 10.07
N LEU A 272 19.19 -7.83 10.08
CA LEU A 272 18.65 -9.04 10.72
C LEU A 272 18.96 -10.32 9.95
N THR A 273 18.98 -10.30 8.63
CA THR A 273 19.02 -11.53 7.84
C THR A 273 20.29 -11.68 7.01
N GLY A 274 20.93 -10.59 6.63
CA GLY A 274 21.99 -10.54 5.64
C GLY A 274 21.48 -10.63 4.18
N GLU A 275 20.16 -10.63 4.01
CA GLU A 275 19.52 -10.69 2.69
C GLU A 275 19.00 -9.30 2.26
N THR A 276 18.97 -9.05 0.96
CA THR A 276 18.31 -7.85 0.41
C THR A 276 16.82 -7.89 0.73
N PHE A 277 16.28 -6.79 1.25
CA PHE A 277 14.89 -6.70 1.67
C PHE A 277 13.90 -6.84 0.50
N ALA A 278 14.07 -6.02 -0.56
CA ALA A 278 13.20 -6.04 -1.73
C ALA A 278 13.98 -5.86 -3.03
N LYS A 279 13.46 -6.43 -4.13
CA LYS A 279 14.02 -6.27 -5.47
C LYS A 279 13.56 -4.97 -6.12
N ALA A 280 12.35 -4.53 -5.79
CA ALA A 280 11.79 -3.26 -6.24
C ALA A 280 11.01 -2.56 -5.13
N TYR A 281 11.00 -1.23 -5.19
CA TYR A 281 10.24 -0.35 -4.31
C TYR A 281 9.28 0.47 -5.16
N MET A 282 7.98 0.17 -5.06
CA MET A 282 6.93 0.86 -5.80
C MET A 282 6.18 1.82 -4.88
N HIS A 283 6.07 3.08 -5.30
CA HIS A 283 5.44 4.12 -4.50
C HIS A 283 4.32 4.81 -5.28
N VAL A 284 3.23 5.03 -4.57
CA VAL A 284 2.04 5.70 -5.10
C VAL A 284 2.07 7.18 -4.73
N GLY A 285 1.79 8.04 -5.70
CA GLY A 285 1.76 9.49 -5.53
C GLY A 285 0.72 9.93 -4.50
N MET A 286 0.89 11.14 -4.01
CA MET A 286 0.03 11.72 -2.99
C MET A 286 -1.26 12.27 -3.59
N VAL A 287 -2.38 12.08 -2.87
CA VAL A 287 -3.66 12.70 -3.22
C VAL A 287 -3.90 13.89 -2.32
N GLY A 288 -4.06 15.05 -2.95
CA GLY A 288 -4.38 16.30 -2.25
C GLY A 288 -5.84 16.70 -2.40
N TYR A 289 -6.27 17.71 -1.64
CA TYR A 289 -7.59 18.35 -1.73
C TYR A 289 -7.47 19.83 -1.42
N GLN A 290 -8.18 20.68 -2.14
CA GLN A 290 -8.19 22.14 -1.97
C GLN A 290 -6.79 22.79 -2.05
N GLY A 291 -5.95 22.28 -2.96
CA GLY A 291 -4.61 22.83 -3.19
C GLY A 291 -3.53 22.36 -2.21
N GLU A 292 -3.86 21.46 -1.29
CA GLU A 292 -2.94 20.99 -0.25
C GLU A 292 -3.00 19.45 -0.10
N LYS A 293 -1.94 18.87 0.51
CA LYS A 293 -1.96 17.47 0.94
C LYS A 293 -3.15 17.25 1.89
N MET A 294 -3.89 16.16 1.70
CA MET A 294 -4.90 15.74 2.68
C MET A 294 -4.23 15.48 4.04
N SER A 295 -4.73 16.16 5.07
CA SER A 295 -4.26 15.96 6.43
C SER A 295 -5.38 16.23 7.43
N LYS A 296 -5.32 15.55 8.58
CA LYS A 296 -6.28 15.73 9.67
C LYS A 296 -6.25 17.09 10.29
N SER A 297 -5.06 17.60 10.55
CA SER A 297 -4.88 18.91 11.18
C SER A 297 -5.58 20.03 10.39
N LYS A 298 -5.77 19.80 9.08
CA LYS A 298 -6.47 20.73 8.17
C LYS A 298 -7.95 20.40 8.00
N GLY A 299 -8.42 19.23 8.43
CA GLY A 299 -9.80 18.79 8.29
C GLY A 299 -10.25 18.60 6.82
N ASN A 300 -9.30 18.40 5.91
CA ASN A 300 -9.53 18.27 4.46
C ASN A 300 -9.46 16.84 3.95
N LEU A 301 -9.77 15.84 4.78
CA LEU A 301 -9.80 14.44 4.36
C LEU A 301 -11.06 14.14 3.56
N VAL A 302 -10.91 13.52 2.40
CA VAL A 302 -12.01 12.94 1.63
C VAL A 302 -12.03 11.45 1.90
N LEU A 303 -13.03 10.98 2.65
CA LEU A 303 -13.15 9.60 3.13
C LEU A 303 -13.98 8.76 2.16
N VAL A 304 -13.52 7.56 1.85
CA VAL A 304 -14.22 6.61 0.97
C VAL A 304 -15.59 6.26 1.55
N SER A 305 -15.64 5.89 2.82
CA SER A 305 -16.89 5.57 3.53
C SER A 305 -17.90 6.72 3.45
N LYS A 306 -17.43 7.96 3.59
CA LYS A 306 -18.32 9.12 3.52
C LYS A 306 -18.91 9.32 2.13
N LEU A 307 -18.11 9.16 1.07
CA LEU A 307 -18.61 9.21 -0.30
C LEU A 307 -19.67 8.12 -0.54
N ILE A 308 -19.44 6.90 -0.03
CA ILE A 308 -20.40 5.78 -0.14
C ILE A 308 -21.68 6.07 0.65
N GLU A 309 -21.59 6.61 1.88
CA GLU A 309 -22.74 7.02 2.68
C GLU A 309 -23.56 8.12 2.00
N ASP A 310 -22.91 9.04 1.28
CA ASP A 310 -23.56 10.09 0.51
C ASP A 310 -24.19 9.57 -0.81
N GLY A 311 -24.08 8.26 -1.07
CA GLY A 311 -24.74 7.57 -2.19
C GLY A 311 -23.88 7.41 -3.44
N GLU A 312 -22.57 7.65 -3.35
CA GLU A 312 -21.66 7.46 -4.48
C GLU A 312 -21.44 5.97 -4.80
N ASP A 313 -21.42 5.64 -6.08
CA ASP A 313 -21.10 4.28 -6.55
C ASP A 313 -19.60 4.00 -6.29
N PRO A 314 -19.26 2.94 -5.55
CA PRO A 314 -17.85 2.58 -5.31
C PRO A 314 -17.02 2.40 -6.59
N MET A 315 -17.67 2.01 -7.70
CA MET A 315 -17.00 1.89 -9.00
C MET A 315 -16.69 3.25 -9.62
N ALA A 316 -17.48 4.29 -9.35
CA ALA A 316 -17.12 5.66 -9.72
C ALA A 316 -15.93 6.18 -8.91
N ILE A 317 -15.91 5.90 -7.60
CA ILE A 317 -14.74 6.21 -6.76
C ILE A 317 -13.49 5.50 -7.29
N ARG A 318 -13.61 4.19 -7.60
CA ARG A 318 -12.50 3.42 -8.18
C ARG A 318 -12.04 3.98 -9.53
N ALA A 319 -12.97 4.41 -10.40
CA ALA A 319 -12.62 5.04 -11.68
C ALA A 319 -11.86 6.36 -11.50
N VAL A 320 -12.21 7.20 -10.49
CA VAL A 320 -11.41 8.40 -10.12
C VAL A 320 -9.98 8.00 -9.77
N LEU A 321 -9.80 6.97 -8.94
CA LEU A 321 -8.47 6.53 -8.51
C LEU A 321 -7.62 6.01 -9.68
N LEU A 322 -8.25 5.36 -10.67
CA LEU A 322 -7.59 4.82 -11.86
C LEU A 322 -7.41 5.87 -12.98
N SER A 323 -8.05 7.03 -12.90
CA SER A 323 -7.91 8.10 -13.90
C SER A 323 -6.60 8.89 -13.77
N HIS A 324 -5.79 8.55 -12.78
CA HIS A 324 -4.46 9.14 -12.56
C HIS A 324 -3.41 8.05 -12.52
N HIS A 325 -2.28 8.30 -13.19
CA HIS A 325 -1.16 7.37 -13.13
C HIS A 325 -0.69 7.23 -11.69
N TYR A 326 -0.50 6.00 -11.20
CA TYR A 326 -0.23 5.72 -9.77
C TYR A 326 0.95 6.49 -9.18
N ARG A 327 1.96 6.84 -9.99
CA ARG A 327 3.16 7.60 -9.54
C ARG A 327 2.94 9.10 -9.42
N SER A 328 1.87 9.62 -10.00
CA SER A 328 1.64 11.06 -10.07
C SER A 328 0.94 11.55 -8.81
N ASP A 329 1.40 12.68 -8.28
CA ASP A 329 0.63 13.44 -7.31
C ASP A 329 -0.54 14.13 -8.00
N TRP A 330 -1.71 14.11 -7.40
CA TRP A 330 -2.89 14.74 -7.96
C TRP A 330 -3.82 15.33 -6.91
N MET A 331 -4.72 16.20 -7.35
CA MET A 331 -5.70 16.87 -6.48
C MET A 331 -7.09 16.33 -6.74
N TYR A 332 -7.74 15.81 -5.72
CA TYR A 332 -9.16 15.47 -5.80
C TYR A 332 -10.02 16.73 -5.96
N THR A 333 -11.05 16.63 -6.79
CA THR A 333 -12.13 17.61 -6.94
C THR A 333 -13.46 16.89 -7.13
N ASP A 334 -14.56 17.54 -6.74
CA ASP A 334 -15.91 17.00 -6.96
C ASP A 334 -16.21 16.82 -8.47
N GLY A 335 -15.54 17.62 -9.32
CA GLY A 335 -15.60 17.49 -10.78
C GLY A 335 -15.10 16.13 -11.26
N LEU A 336 -13.97 15.64 -10.73
CA LEU A 336 -13.43 14.32 -11.10
C LEU A 336 -14.42 13.19 -10.78
N LEU A 337 -15.13 13.27 -9.65
CA LEU A 337 -16.12 12.28 -9.28
C LEU A 337 -17.37 12.37 -10.20
N ALA A 338 -17.78 13.57 -10.57
CA ALA A 338 -18.89 13.78 -11.52
C ALA A 338 -18.55 13.22 -12.91
N ASP A 339 -17.32 13.44 -13.38
CA ASP A 339 -16.83 12.88 -14.64
C ASP A 339 -16.78 11.36 -14.60
N ALA A 340 -16.23 10.78 -13.51
CA ALA A 340 -16.19 9.33 -13.33
C ALA A 340 -17.57 8.68 -13.30
N ARG A 341 -18.57 9.33 -12.67
CA ARG A 341 -19.98 8.87 -12.72
C ARG A 341 -20.51 8.85 -14.16
N THR A 342 -20.20 9.88 -14.92
CA THR A 342 -20.65 9.99 -16.33
C THR A 342 -19.99 8.92 -17.18
N ARG A 343 -18.68 8.72 -17.09
CA ARG A 343 -17.93 7.65 -17.77
C ARG A 343 -18.50 6.27 -17.41
N LEU A 344 -18.64 5.97 -16.11
CA LEU A 344 -19.17 4.68 -15.63
C LEU A 344 -20.58 4.41 -16.18
N ALA A 345 -21.46 5.42 -16.18
CA ALA A 345 -22.81 5.27 -16.74
C ALA A 345 -22.77 5.02 -18.27
N HIS A 346 -21.80 5.61 -18.98
CA HIS A 346 -21.56 5.36 -20.39
C HIS A 346 -21.10 3.93 -20.63
N TRP A 347 -20.06 3.47 -19.93
CA TRP A 347 -19.57 2.10 -20.04
C TRP A 347 -20.63 1.04 -19.70
N ARG A 348 -21.43 1.27 -18.65
CA ARG A 348 -22.54 0.37 -18.29
C ARG A 348 -23.62 0.29 -19.36
N ARG A 349 -23.91 1.39 -20.04
CA ARG A 349 -24.81 1.34 -21.21
C ARG A 349 -24.20 0.55 -22.36
N ALA A 350 -22.94 0.78 -22.67
CA ALA A 350 -22.22 0.02 -23.68
C ALA A 350 -22.21 -1.48 -23.36
N ALA A 351 -22.05 -1.86 -22.11
CA ALA A 351 -22.10 -3.25 -21.66
C ALA A 351 -23.47 -3.95 -21.90
N THR A 352 -24.53 -3.22 -22.20
CA THR A 352 -25.85 -3.78 -22.60
C THR A 352 -26.05 -3.87 -24.12
N SER A 353 -25.09 -3.38 -24.90
CA SER A 353 -25.11 -3.41 -26.38
C SER A 353 -24.27 -4.59 -26.89
N THR A 354 -24.06 -4.64 -28.21
CA THR A 354 -23.15 -5.61 -28.84
C THR A 354 -21.86 -4.94 -29.28
N THR A 355 -20.74 -5.66 -29.17
CA THR A 355 -19.41 -5.21 -29.58
C THR A 355 -18.93 -6.03 -30.77
N ASP A 356 -18.21 -5.41 -31.69
CA ASP A 356 -17.54 -6.14 -32.78
C ASP A 356 -16.46 -7.08 -32.17
N PRO A 357 -16.39 -8.36 -32.56
CA PRO A 357 -15.45 -9.31 -31.99
C PRO A 357 -13.99 -8.89 -32.17
N ALA A 358 -13.59 -8.27 -33.28
CA ALA A 358 -12.23 -7.84 -33.50
C ALA A 358 -11.89 -6.65 -32.60
N ALA A 359 -12.82 -5.69 -32.45
CA ALA A 359 -12.66 -4.56 -31.54
C ALA A 359 -12.55 -4.99 -30.06
N ALA A 360 -13.30 -6.02 -29.65
CA ALA A 360 -13.21 -6.56 -28.30
C ALA A 360 -11.84 -7.22 -28.00
N GLU A 361 -11.31 -7.97 -28.97
CA GLU A 361 -9.97 -8.57 -28.86
C GLU A 361 -8.86 -7.50 -28.87
N GLU A 362 -8.98 -6.47 -29.72
CA GLU A 362 -8.06 -5.34 -29.79
C GLU A 362 -8.03 -4.61 -28.44
N LEU A 363 -9.21 -4.23 -27.89
CA LEU A 363 -9.30 -3.57 -26.59
C LEU A 363 -8.69 -4.43 -25.47
N LEU A 364 -8.88 -5.75 -25.46
CA LEU A 364 -8.24 -6.62 -24.48
C LEU A 364 -6.70 -6.56 -24.60
N GLN A 365 -6.14 -6.48 -25.82
CA GLN A 365 -4.70 -6.36 -26.02
C GLN A 365 -4.18 -4.98 -25.56
N ASP A 366 -4.94 -3.92 -25.81
CA ASP A 366 -4.59 -2.56 -25.38
C ASP A 366 -4.63 -2.42 -23.86
N ILE A 367 -5.66 -2.94 -23.20
CA ILE A 367 -5.72 -3.04 -21.72
C ILE A 367 -4.47 -3.76 -21.18
N ARG A 368 -4.12 -4.93 -21.73
CA ARG A 368 -2.95 -5.69 -21.33
C ARG A 368 -1.64 -4.95 -21.61
N GLY A 369 -1.56 -4.27 -22.76
CA GLY A 369 -0.40 -3.48 -23.18
C GLY A 369 -0.12 -2.32 -22.22
N ASN A 370 -1.15 -1.52 -21.94
CA ASN A 370 -1.06 -0.38 -21.03
C ASN A 370 -0.75 -0.80 -19.59
N LEU A 371 -1.30 -1.93 -19.11
CA LEU A 371 -0.97 -2.47 -17.78
C LEU A 371 0.46 -2.99 -17.68
N VAL A 372 1.05 -3.46 -18.76
CA VAL A 372 2.46 -3.90 -18.79
C VAL A 372 3.41 -2.71 -18.73
N ASP A 373 3.02 -1.58 -19.31
CA ASP A 373 3.78 -0.33 -19.30
C ASP A 373 3.44 0.51 -18.05
N ASP A 374 4.06 0.11 -16.96
CA ASP A 374 4.02 0.84 -15.67
C ASP A 374 2.59 1.09 -15.14
N LEU A 375 1.66 0.17 -15.41
CA LEU A 375 0.26 0.22 -14.98
C LEU A 375 -0.47 1.50 -15.45
N ASP A 376 -0.35 1.85 -16.73
CA ASP A 376 -0.99 3.05 -17.30
C ASP A 376 -2.51 2.90 -17.39
N THR A 377 -3.17 3.00 -16.21
CA THR A 377 -4.63 2.90 -16.11
C THR A 377 -5.36 4.10 -16.73
N PRO A 378 -4.84 5.35 -16.75
CA PRO A 378 -5.48 6.45 -17.46
C PRO A 378 -5.73 6.16 -18.95
N ALA A 379 -4.72 5.65 -19.66
CA ALA A 379 -4.87 5.30 -21.08
C ALA A 379 -5.98 4.26 -21.29
N ILE A 380 -6.07 3.27 -20.41
CA ILE A 380 -7.14 2.24 -20.50
C ILE A 380 -8.53 2.84 -20.33
N LEU A 381 -8.68 3.80 -19.42
CA LEU A 381 -9.98 4.42 -19.24
C LEU A 381 -10.40 5.21 -20.50
N ASP A 382 -9.47 5.82 -21.23
CA ASP A 382 -9.73 6.50 -22.49
C ASP A 382 -10.08 5.48 -23.60
N ASP A 383 -9.38 4.35 -23.68
CA ASP A 383 -9.73 3.23 -24.57
C ASP A 383 -11.15 2.70 -24.29
N LEU A 384 -11.58 2.67 -23.02
CA LEU A 384 -12.95 2.28 -22.64
C LEU A 384 -14.00 3.31 -23.07
N ASP A 385 -13.68 4.59 -23.09
CA ASP A 385 -14.60 5.62 -23.63
C ASP A 385 -14.78 5.44 -25.13
N GLU A 386 -13.70 5.20 -25.88
CA GLU A 386 -13.74 4.93 -27.32
C GLU A 386 -14.55 3.65 -27.63
N TRP A 387 -14.33 2.58 -26.88
CA TRP A 387 -15.16 1.39 -26.97
C TRP A 387 -16.63 1.68 -26.74
N ALA A 388 -16.97 2.45 -25.71
CA ALA A 388 -18.35 2.73 -25.36
C ALA A 388 -19.07 3.60 -26.41
N GLU A 389 -18.33 4.36 -27.23
CA GLU A 389 -18.86 5.10 -28.38
C GLU A 389 -19.09 4.21 -29.60
N SER A 390 -18.31 3.13 -29.76
CA SER A 390 -18.32 2.25 -30.94
C SER A 390 -19.37 1.11 -30.90
N VAL A 391 -20.00 0.86 -29.74
CA VAL A 391 -20.94 -0.26 -29.59
C VAL A 391 -22.24 -0.10 -30.38
N GLY A 392 -22.88 -1.25 -30.75
CA GLY A 392 -24.15 -1.27 -31.46
C GLY A 392 -24.02 -1.24 -32.97
N GLU A 393 -22.81 -1.34 -33.50
CA GLU A 393 -22.57 -1.45 -34.94
C GLU A 393 -22.98 -2.83 -35.50
N ALA A 394 -23.20 -2.89 -36.82
CA ALA A 394 -23.60 -4.12 -37.50
C ALA A 394 -22.47 -5.17 -37.41
N GLY A 395 -22.81 -6.38 -36.96
CA GLY A 395 -21.86 -7.49 -36.79
C GLY A 395 -21.38 -7.71 -35.34
N GLY A 396 -21.77 -6.84 -34.41
CA GLY A 396 -21.45 -7.01 -33.00
C GLY A 396 -22.14 -8.22 -32.36
N THR A 397 -21.52 -8.80 -31.34
CA THR A 397 -22.03 -9.95 -30.57
C THR A 397 -22.06 -9.69 -29.06
N ALA A 398 -22.93 -10.38 -28.35
CA ALA A 398 -23.02 -10.31 -26.89
C ALA A 398 -21.80 -10.98 -26.22
N GLU A 399 -21.22 -11.99 -26.84
CA GLU A 399 -20.02 -12.68 -26.38
C GLU A 399 -18.81 -11.74 -26.40
N ALA A 400 -18.66 -10.95 -27.47
CA ALA A 400 -17.60 -9.94 -27.56
C ALA A 400 -17.76 -8.85 -26.47
N THR A 401 -18.98 -8.38 -26.20
CA THR A 401 -19.24 -7.47 -25.10
C THR A 401 -18.90 -8.12 -23.75
N THR A 402 -19.21 -9.40 -23.58
CA THR A 402 -18.88 -10.13 -22.34
C THR A 402 -17.36 -10.20 -22.14
N LEU A 403 -16.58 -10.43 -23.22
CA LEU A 403 -15.12 -10.40 -23.15
C LEU A 403 -14.60 -9.05 -22.60
N VAL A 404 -15.13 -7.92 -23.09
CA VAL A 404 -14.75 -6.58 -22.61
C VAL A 404 -15.15 -6.40 -21.14
N VAL A 405 -16.38 -6.73 -20.77
CA VAL A 405 -16.89 -6.62 -19.39
C VAL A 405 -16.04 -7.44 -18.41
N ASP A 406 -15.72 -8.68 -18.80
CA ASP A 406 -14.90 -9.56 -17.97
C ASP A 406 -13.44 -9.06 -17.89
N ALA A 407 -12.88 -8.52 -18.97
CA ALA A 407 -11.54 -7.93 -18.97
C ALA A 407 -11.46 -6.72 -18.05
N VAL A 408 -12.44 -5.83 -18.10
CA VAL A 408 -12.51 -4.64 -17.24
C VAL A 408 -12.65 -5.03 -15.76
N ASP A 409 -13.52 -6.00 -15.43
CA ASP A 409 -13.63 -6.50 -14.06
C ASP A 409 -12.35 -7.22 -13.62
N ALA A 410 -11.80 -8.10 -14.44
CA ALA A 410 -10.62 -8.89 -14.07
C ALA A 410 -9.39 -8.01 -13.86
N LEU A 411 -9.12 -7.07 -14.74
CA LEU A 411 -7.86 -6.33 -14.81
C LEU A 411 -7.91 -4.97 -14.09
N LEU A 412 -9.06 -4.29 -14.12
CA LEU A 412 -9.25 -3.00 -13.46
C LEU A 412 -10.09 -3.09 -12.18
N GLY A 413 -10.81 -4.20 -11.95
CA GLY A 413 -11.72 -4.37 -10.82
C GLY A 413 -12.97 -3.48 -10.90
N ILE A 414 -13.29 -2.92 -12.07
CA ILE A 414 -14.50 -2.13 -12.31
C ILE A 414 -15.62 -3.06 -12.78
N ARG A 415 -16.72 -3.12 -12.03
CA ARG A 415 -17.89 -3.91 -12.40
C ARG A 415 -18.87 -3.09 -13.23
N LEU A 416 -19.11 -3.53 -14.48
CA LEU A 416 -20.02 -2.87 -15.41
C LEU A 416 -21.44 -3.47 -15.40
N ARG A 417 -21.64 -4.68 -14.87
CA ARG A 417 -22.94 -5.38 -14.76
C ARG A 417 -23.25 -5.80 -13.34
#